data_7ecd1df520d07590cca1821b1c5caa21
#
_entry.id   7ecd1df520d07590cca1821b1c5caa21
#
_cell.length_a   1.000
_cell.length_b   1.000
_cell.length_c   1.000
_cell.angle_alpha   90.00
_cell.angle_beta   90.00
_cell.angle_gamma   90.00
#
_symmetry.space_group_name_H-M   'P 1'
#
loop_
_entity.id
_entity.type
_entity.pdbx_description
1 polymer ?
#
loop_
_entity_poly.entity_id
_entity_poly.type
_entity_poly.pdbx_seq_one_letter_code
_entity_poly.pdbx_strand_id
1 'polypeptide(L)'
;MLLAPAIWNGYPLLQSDTGGYLARWYEGYLVPSRSTVFGLYLHFGEDTYFWLNLGIQALATLWILQLTLRVFGIVKPLQLLGLSLALVLTTALPWLASMLLTDIFAGLSVLSLFLLVLHGDKLSGIEKFALFAFTAFAAATHSATLAVLLGLCCVGWLVRPFLRDRIAIAGLAQGTLTIAAGAIMLLSANFALSGQLAWTPGGYGVAFGRMLQDGIVARYLQDHCPEAKLKLCPYRYELPTNADEFLWSKTSVFITLGRFTGLNDEMGFIVTHSLAEYPLSQAEAAIAATARQLLLVATGENTNRPIPHTHGILEHYLPKQLKLVRAAYQQNGYITFGPINLIHVPVALVSMLLVFALFGRAIWQRRLDEFTLLAATASLALLGNAVVCGVISGPHDRYGARLVWIATFVMLIAAVRRFTAANNSGKSSGGHPTIGGFPHHVQSGQGGQKFEGEKAFLREPCACALRTRSG
;
A
#
# COMPACT_ATOMS: atom_id res chain seq x y z
N MET A 1 -14.18 13.69 7.71
CA MET A 1 -13.13 14.27 6.86
C MET A 1 -12.64 13.29 5.77
N LEU A 2 -12.26 12.05 6.09
CA LEU A 2 -11.79 11.08 5.07
C LEU A 2 -12.82 10.81 3.95
N LEU A 3 -14.10 10.81 4.26
CA LEU A 3 -15.18 10.58 3.30
C LEU A 3 -15.78 11.87 2.72
N ALA A 4 -15.16 13.03 2.97
CA ALA A 4 -15.65 14.30 2.45
C ALA A 4 -15.83 14.31 0.92
N PRO A 5 -14.92 13.71 0.11
CA PRO A 5 -15.12 13.63 -1.33
C PRO A 5 -16.37 12.84 -1.75
N ALA A 6 -16.66 11.70 -1.09
CA ALA A 6 -17.86 10.91 -1.42
C ALA A 6 -19.13 11.60 -0.98
N ILE A 7 -19.12 12.22 0.21
CA ILE A 7 -20.28 12.99 0.74
C ILE A 7 -20.58 14.17 -0.19
N TRP A 8 -19.55 14.93 -0.58
CA TRP A 8 -19.70 16.03 -1.52
C TRP A 8 -20.19 15.55 -2.91
N ASN A 9 -19.66 14.41 -3.37
CA ASN A 9 -20.09 13.78 -4.63
C ASN A 9 -21.57 13.34 -4.63
N GLY A 10 -22.14 13.10 -3.46
CA GLY A 10 -23.50 12.56 -3.26
C GLY A 10 -23.60 11.03 -3.42
N TYR A 11 -22.50 10.37 -3.76
CA TYR A 11 -22.38 8.91 -3.91
C TYR A 11 -20.91 8.50 -3.80
N PRO A 12 -20.57 7.26 -3.39
CA PRO A 12 -19.22 6.74 -3.48
C PRO A 12 -18.58 6.96 -4.86
N LEU A 13 -17.30 7.34 -4.89
CA LEU A 13 -16.60 7.54 -6.17
C LEU A 13 -16.39 6.20 -6.87
N LEU A 14 -16.60 6.18 -8.18
CA LEU A 14 -16.48 5.02 -9.04
C LEU A 14 -15.38 5.20 -10.08
N GLN A 15 -14.88 4.08 -10.60
CA GLN A 15 -14.05 4.06 -11.81
C GLN A 15 -14.55 3.01 -12.79
N SER A 16 -13.95 2.98 -13.98
CA SER A 16 -14.24 1.96 -15.01
C SER A 16 -14.05 0.55 -14.48
N ASP A 17 -13.08 0.37 -13.57
CA ASP A 17 -12.75 -0.93 -12.97
C ASP A 17 -13.78 -1.42 -11.94
N THR A 18 -14.50 -0.50 -11.28
CA THR A 18 -15.45 -0.83 -10.21
C THR A 18 -16.52 -1.80 -10.68
N GLY A 19 -17.11 -1.57 -11.85
CA GLY A 19 -18.10 -2.50 -12.44
C GLY A 19 -17.52 -3.88 -12.72
N GLY A 20 -16.26 -3.91 -13.19
CA GLY A 20 -15.59 -5.19 -13.45
C GLY A 20 -15.36 -6.05 -12.21
N TYR A 21 -15.10 -5.46 -11.05
CA TYR A 21 -15.05 -6.20 -9.77
C TYR A 21 -16.44 -6.65 -9.33
N LEU A 22 -17.42 -5.74 -9.38
CA LEU A 22 -18.79 -5.99 -8.94
C LEU A 22 -19.46 -7.12 -9.74
N ALA A 23 -19.26 -7.14 -11.05
CA ALA A 23 -19.88 -8.11 -11.94
C ALA A 23 -19.49 -9.57 -11.65
N ARG A 24 -18.34 -9.82 -11.02
CA ARG A 24 -17.78 -11.19 -10.83
C ARG A 24 -18.78 -12.13 -10.17
N TRP A 25 -19.38 -11.70 -9.09
CA TRP A 25 -20.31 -12.53 -8.32
C TRP A 25 -21.71 -12.67 -8.93
N TYR A 26 -22.05 -11.81 -9.89
CA TYR A 26 -23.28 -11.94 -10.68
C TYR A 26 -23.09 -12.84 -11.91
N GLU A 27 -21.95 -12.71 -12.58
CA GLU A 27 -21.68 -13.35 -13.86
C GLU A 27 -21.04 -14.75 -13.72
N GLY A 28 -20.40 -15.06 -12.59
CA GLY A 28 -19.84 -16.37 -12.31
C GLY A 28 -18.58 -16.73 -13.10
N TYR A 29 -17.88 -15.74 -13.70
CA TYR A 29 -16.63 -15.99 -14.43
C TYR A 29 -15.51 -15.04 -14.05
N LEU A 30 -14.27 -15.49 -14.27
CA LEU A 30 -13.09 -14.70 -13.99
C LEU A 30 -12.80 -13.72 -15.12
N VAL A 31 -12.34 -12.52 -14.78
CA VAL A 31 -11.88 -11.51 -15.73
C VAL A 31 -10.42 -11.13 -15.39
N PRO A 32 -9.57 -10.90 -16.41
CA PRO A 32 -8.19 -10.50 -16.18
C PRO A 32 -8.08 -9.31 -15.24
N SER A 33 -7.15 -9.45 -14.28
CA SER A 33 -6.80 -8.38 -13.32
C SER A 33 -7.95 -7.88 -12.43
N ARG A 34 -9.05 -8.63 -12.26
CA ARG A 34 -10.16 -8.29 -11.37
C ARG A 34 -10.29 -9.32 -10.27
N SER A 35 -9.99 -8.93 -9.03
CA SER A 35 -10.09 -9.80 -7.85
C SER A 35 -11.55 -10.13 -7.51
N THR A 36 -11.81 -11.42 -7.35
CA THR A 36 -13.10 -11.94 -6.84
C THR A 36 -13.30 -11.59 -5.37
N VAL A 37 -12.22 -11.52 -4.58
CA VAL A 37 -12.27 -11.13 -3.17
C VAL A 37 -12.73 -9.68 -3.02
N PHE A 38 -12.23 -8.77 -3.85
CA PHE A 38 -12.72 -7.39 -3.82
C PHE A 38 -14.15 -7.27 -4.35
N GLY A 39 -14.51 -8.08 -5.35
CA GLY A 39 -15.89 -8.17 -5.82
C GLY A 39 -16.85 -8.58 -4.70
N LEU A 40 -16.50 -9.59 -3.90
CA LEU A 40 -17.29 -10.01 -2.73
C LEU A 40 -17.39 -8.91 -1.67
N TYR A 41 -16.30 -8.17 -1.43
CA TYR A 41 -16.33 -7.01 -0.55
C TYR A 41 -17.29 -5.93 -1.04
N LEU A 42 -17.33 -5.63 -2.34
CA LEU A 42 -18.32 -4.69 -2.90
C LEU A 42 -19.74 -5.21 -2.72
N HIS A 43 -19.96 -6.47 -3.05
CA HIS A 43 -21.27 -7.12 -2.94
C HIS A 43 -21.87 -7.03 -1.53
N PHE A 44 -21.02 -7.15 -0.50
CA PHE A 44 -21.44 -7.00 0.91
C PHE A 44 -22.05 -5.62 1.24
N GLY A 45 -21.72 -4.58 0.50
CA GLY A 45 -22.20 -3.21 0.76
C GLY A 45 -23.30 -2.71 -0.20
N GLU A 46 -23.82 -3.56 -1.10
CA GLU A 46 -24.78 -3.14 -2.14
C GLU A 46 -26.07 -2.57 -1.57
N ASP A 47 -26.65 -3.21 -0.56
CA ASP A 47 -27.89 -2.78 0.08
C ASP A 47 -27.79 -1.42 0.78
N THR A 48 -26.56 -1.01 1.11
CA THR A 48 -26.26 0.29 1.72
C THR A 48 -25.75 1.31 0.72
N TYR A 49 -25.96 1.07 -0.59
CA TYR A 49 -25.44 1.92 -1.64
C TYR A 49 -23.91 2.11 -1.53
N PHE A 50 -23.20 1.07 -1.09
CA PHE A 50 -21.75 1.01 -0.82
C PHE A 50 -21.22 1.95 0.28
N TRP A 51 -22.09 2.67 1.02
CA TRP A 51 -21.64 3.52 2.13
C TRP A 51 -21.02 2.71 3.26
N LEU A 52 -21.47 1.45 3.47
CA LEU A 52 -20.85 0.54 4.43
C LEU A 52 -19.39 0.23 4.05
N ASN A 53 -19.11 -0.01 2.76
CA ASN A 53 -17.74 -0.23 2.27
C ASN A 53 -16.85 0.98 2.56
N LEU A 54 -17.33 2.20 2.28
CA LEU A 54 -16.58 3.41 2.58
C LEU A 54 -16.37 3.61 4.08
N GLY A 55 -17.38 3.29 4.89
CA GLY A 55 -17.28 3.31 6.35
C GLY A 55 -16.16 2.39 6.85
N ILE A 56 -16.10 1.14 6.34
CA ILE A 56 -15.05 0.18 6.66
C ILE A 56 -13.66 0.70 6.19
N GLN A 57 -13.56 1.24 4.98
CA GLN A 57 -12.31 1.84 4.47
C GLN A 57 -11.82 2.99 5.37
N ALA A 58 -12.71 3.89 5.76
CA ALA A 58 -12.37 5.03 6.62
C ALA A 58 -11.97 4.59 8.04
N LEU A 59 -12.71 3.65 8.64
CA LEU A 59 -12.40 3.10 9.96
C LEU A 59 -11.06 2.36 9.98
N ALA A 60 -10.82 1.51 8.98
CA ALA A 60 -9.54 0.82 8.83
C ALA A 60 -8.38 1.81 8.65
N THR A 61 -8.58 2.87 7.86
CA THR A 61 -7.59 3.93 7.68
C THR A 61 -7.25 4.61 9.00
N LEU A 62 -8.26 5.10 9.74
CA LEU A 62 -8.05 5.78 11.03
C LEU A 62 -7.38 4.84 12.04
N TRP A 63 -7.82 3.60 12.11
CA TRP A 63 -7.29 2.62 13.04
C TRP A 63 -5.81 2.29 12.77
N ILE A 64 -5.42 2.00 11.51
CA ILE A 64 -4.03 1.68 11.15
C ILE A 64 -3.12 2.90 11.34
N LEU A 65 -3.57 4.11 10.97
CA LEU A 65 -2.83 5.34 11.23
C LEU A 65 -2.63 5.55 12.73
N GLN A 66 -3.67 5.38 13.55
CA GLN A 66 -3.59 5.51 15.00
C GLN A 66 -2.63 4.49 15.61
N LEU A 67 -2.69 3.21 15.19
CA LEU A 67 -1.75 2.18 15.66
C LEU A 67 -0.31 2.55 15.31
N THR A 68 -0.07 3.01 14.10
CA THR A 68 1.27 3.44 13.67
C THR A 68 1.75 4.63 14.51
N LEU A 69 0.92 5.64 14.71
CA LEU A 69 1.26 6.82 15.54
C LEU A 69 1.54 6.44 17.00
N ARG A 70 0.76 5.50 17.56
CA ARG A 70 0.94 4.96 18.92
C ARG A 70 2.33 4.34 19.10
N VAL A 71 2.82 3.59 18.11
CA VAL A 71 4.17 2.99 18.14
C VAL A 71 5.25 4.05 18.31
N PHE A 72 5.05 5.25 17.73
CA PHE A 72 5.97 6.37 17.84
C PHE A 72 5.68 7.31 19.01
N GLY A 73 4.79 6.94 19.93
CA GLY A 73 4.44 7.72 21.13
C GLY A 73 3.57 8.95 20.84
N ILE A 74 2.97 9.03 19.66
CA ILE A 74 2.07 10.14 19.26
C ILE A 74 0.65 9.70 19.59
N VAL A 75 0.18 10.08 20.80
CA VAL A 75 -1.13 9.65 21.35
C VAL A 75 -2.04 10.82 21.73
N LYS A 76 -1.55 12.07 21.67
CA LYS A 76 -2.33 13.25 22.06
C LYS A 76 -3.44 13.51 21.02
N PRO A 77 -4.71 13.67 21.41
CA PRO A 77 -5.83 13.83 20.47
C PRO A 77 -5.64 14.98 19.47
N LEU A 78 -5.09 16.11 19.93
CA LEU A 78 -4.83 17.27 19.07
C LEU A 78 -3.75 16.97 18.00
N GLN A 79 -2.73 16.21 18.35
CA GLN A 79 -1.71 15.76 17.38
C GLN A 79 -2.30 14.81 16.34
N LEU A 80 -3.13 13.85 16.79
CA LEU A 80 -3.83 12.91 15.90
C LEU A 80 -4.76 13.67 14.94
N LEU A 81 -5.52 14.62 15.45
CA LEU A 81 -6.40 15.45 14.62
C LEU A 81 -5.60 16.29 13.61
N GLY A 82 -4.54 16.97 14.06
CA GLY A 82 -3.70 17.80 13.20
C GLY A 82 -3.03 16.99 12.08
N LEU A 83 -2.48 15.80 12.41
CA LEU A 83 -1.88 14.90 11.43
C LEU A 83 -2.91 14.37 10.43
N SER A 84 -4.09 13.96 10.91
CA SER A 84 -5.18 13.50 10.05
C SER A 84 -5.66 14.60 9.11
N LEU A 85 -5.80 15.82 9.62
CA LEU A 85 -6.19 16.99 8.83
C LEU A 85 -5.13 17.32 7.77
N ALA A 86 -3.85 17.29 8.14
CA ALA A 86 -2.76 17.52 7.21
C ALA A 86 -2.78 16.49 6.06
N LEU A 87 -2.93 15.18 6.37
CA LEU A 87 -3.04 14.12 5.36
C LEU A 87 -4.25 14.32 4.44
N VAL A 88 -5.40 14.66 5.02
CA VAL A 88 -6.65 14.88 4.24
C VAL A 88 -6.50 16.05 3.28
N LEU A 89 -5.85 17.13 3.68
CA LEU A 89 -5.72 18.34 2.87
C LEU A 89 -4.59 18.27 1.83
N THR A 90 -3.55 17.47 2.07
CA THR A 90 -2.33 17.53 1.25
C THR A 90 -2.02 16.24 0.49
N THR A 91 -2.87 15.23 0.58
CA THR A 91 -2.64 13.94 -0.08
C THR A 91 -3.88 13.36 -0.74
N ALA A 92 -3.67 12.34 -1.58
CA ALA A 92 -4.76 11.58 -2.21
C ALA A 92 -5.61 10.76 -1.23
N LEU A 93 -5.23 10.64 0.05
CA LEU A 93 -5.83 9.72 1.01
C LEU A 93 -7.37 9.82 1.12
N PRO A 94 -8.02 11.02 1.22
CA PRO A 94 -9.48 11.12 1.30
C PRO A 94 -10.17 10.68 0.00
N TRP A 95 -9.54 10.91 -1.13
CA TRP A 95 -10.06 10.46 -2.43
C TRP A 95 -10.01 8.94 -2.56
N LEU A 96 -8.90 8.33 -2.13
CA LEU A 96 -8.75 6.86 -2.07
C LEU A 96 -9.76 6.23 -1.10
N ALA A 97 -9.95 6.82 0.09
CA ALA A 97 -10.91 6.34 1.08
C ALA A 97 -12.37 6.49 0.63
N SER A 98 -12.65 7.42 -0.30
CA SER A 98 -13.98 7.70 -0.85
C SER A 98 -14.30 6.93 -2.13
N MET A 99 -13.35 6.15 -2.64
CA MET A 99 -13.46 5.45 -3.93
C MET A 99 -13.65 3.94 -3.74
N LEU A 100 -14.51 3.33 -4.54
CA LEU A 100 -14.75 1.88 -4.54
C LEU A 100 -13.70 1.18 -5.42
N LEU A 101 -12.45 1.22 -4.95
CA LEU A 101 -11.30 0.57 -5.58
C LEU A 101 -10.36 -0.05 -4.54
N THR A 102 -9.49 -0.92 -5.04
CA THR A 102 -8.49 -1.62 -4.22
C THR A 102 -7.34 -0.71 -3.74
N ASP A 103 -7.23 0.49 -4.26
CA ASP A 103 -6.07 1.37 -4.10
C ASP A 103 -5.80 1.81 -2.66
N ILE A 104 -6.86 2.06 -1.87
CA ILE A 104 -6.72 2.43 -0.45
C ILE A 104 -6.02 1.33 0.36
N PHE A 105 -6.28 0.05 0.03
CA PHE A 105 -5.72 -1.08 0.75
C PHE A 105 -4.22 -1.25 0.52
N ALA A 106 -3.67 -0.75 -0.59
CA ALA A 106 -2.25 -0.88 -0.88
C ALA A 106 -1.37 -0.16 0.16
N GLY A 107 -1.65 1.11 0.43
CA GLY A 107 -0.89 1.88 1.42
C GLY A 107 -1.13 1.41 2.85
N LEU A 108 -2.38 1.10 3.19
CA LEU A 108 -2.73 0.61 4.52
C LEU A 108 -2.09 -0.75 4.82
N SER A 109 -2.00 -1.65 3.84
CA SER A 109 -1.35 -2.95 4.03
C SER A 109 0.16 -2.86 4.23
N VAL A 110 0.83 -1.89 3.62
CA VAL A 110 2.25 -1.61 3.89
C VAL A 110 2.48 -1.21 5.34
N LEU A 111 1.65 -0.29 5.88
CA LEU A 111 1.73 0.11 7.29
C LEU A 111 1.35 -1.05 8.22
N SER A 112 0.32 -1.83 7.87
CA SER A 112 -0.10 -2.99 8.63
C SER A 112 0.99 -4.07 8.68
N LEU A 113 1.65 -4.35 7.55
CA LEU A 113 2.79 -5.28 7.49
C LEU A 113 3.97 -4.77 8.32
N PHE A 114 4.29 -3.47 8.25
CA PHE A 114 5.31 -2.83 9.08
C PHE A 114 5.04 -3.07 10.58
N LEU A 115 3.81 -2.85 11.03
CA LEU A 115 3.41 -3.08 12.41
C LEU A 115 3.54 -4.55 12.81
N LEU A 116 3.05 -5.48 11.99
CA LEU A 116 3.10 -6.92 12.26
C LEU A 116 4.54 -7.45 12.34
N VAL A 117 5.40 -7.02 11.41
CA VAL A 117 6.76 -7.57 11.29
C VAL A 117 7.71 -6.96 12.32
N LEU A 118 7.62 -5.66 12.56
CA LEU A 118 8.62 -4.92 13.34
C LEU A 118 8.16 -4.49 14.73
N HIS A 119 6.85 -4.46 14.97
CA HIS A 119 6.29 -3.96 16.23
C HIS A 119 5.22 -4.89 16.83
N GLY A 120 5.28 -6.17 16.50
CA GLY A 120 4.35 -7.14 17.05
C GLY A 120 4.32 -7.21 18.58
N ASP A 121 5.43 -6.89 19.25
CA ASP A 121 5.54 -6.78 20.72
C ASP A 121 4.68 -5.65 21.31
N LYS A 122 4.45 -4.58 20.57
CA LYS A 122 3.65 -3.40 20.98
C LYS A 122 2.14 -3.56 20.67
N LEU A 123 1.74 -4.68 20.09
CA LEU A 123 0.37 -4.96 19.67
C LEU A 123 -0.28 -6.00 20.58
N SER A 124 -1.56 -5.81 20.90
CA SER A 124 -2.38 -6.85 21.55
C SER A 124 -2.66 -8.02 20.61
N GLY A 125 -3.09 -9.16 21.15
CA GLY A 125 -3.44 -10.35 20.34
C GLY A 125 -4.55 -10.06 19.32
N ILE A 126 -5.56 -9.28 19.71
CA ILE A 126 -6.67 -8.88 18.83
C ILE A 126 -6.17 -7.97 17.71
N GLU A 127 -5.31 -6.99 18.01
CA GLU A 127 -4.72 -6.11 17.00
C GLU A 127 -3.87 -6.87 15.99
N LYS A 128 -3.04 -7.81 16.46
CA LYS A 128 -2.26 -8.70 15.56
C LYS A 128 -3.16 -9.51 14.63
N PHE A 129 -4.21 -10.11 15.17
CA PHE A 129 -5.16 -10.88 14.38
C PHE A 129 -5.90 -10.00 13.37
N ALA A 130 -6.38 -8.82 13.78
CA ALA A 130 -7.09 -7.90 12.91
C ALA A 130 -6.17 -7.34 11.79
N LEU A 131 -4.91 -6.99 12.11
CA LEU A 131 -3.92 -6.57 11.11
C LEU A 131 -3.55 -7.72 10.17
N PHE A 132 -3.42 -8.95 10.69
CA PHE A 132 -3.21 -10.15 9.87
C PHE A 132 -4.34 -10.34 8.87
N ALA A 133 -5.58 -10.35 9.34
CA ALA A 133 -6.77 -10.52 8.51
C ALA A 133 -6.90 -9.39 7.47
N PHE A 134 -6.68 -8.14 7.88
CA PHE A 134 -6.70 -6.97 7.00
C PHE A 134 -5.62 -7.05 5.91
N THR A 135 -4.38 -7.38 6.28
CA THR A 135 -3.26 -7.46 5.32
C THR A 135 -3.45 -8.62 4.34
N ALA A 136 -3.93 -9.78 4.81
CA ALA A 136 -4.27 -10.92 3.95
C ALA A 136 -5.38 -10.55 2.96
N PHE A 137 -6.45 -9.89 3.43
CA PHE A 137 -7.51 -9.36 2.58
C PHE A 137 -6.95 -8.37 1.54
N ALA A 138 -6.17 -7.36 1.96
CA ALA A 138 -5.57 -6.39 1.07
C ALA A 138 -4.68 -7.02 -0.01
N ALA A 139 -3.88 -8.03 0.36
CA ALA A 139 -3.07 -8.82 -0.57
C ALA A 139 -3.94 -9.58 -1.59
N ALA A 140 -5.09 -10.11 -1.15
CA ALA A 140 -6.04 -10.82 -2.02
C ALA A 140 -6.81 -9.89 -2.98
N THR A 141 -6.96 -8.59 -2.65
CA THR A 141 -7.73 -7.65 -3.48
C THR A 141 -7.01 -7.21 -4.74
N HIS A 142 -5.66 -7.23 -4.78
CA HIS A 142 -4.91 -6.72 -5.92
C HIS A 142 -3.53 -7.35 -6.04
N SER A 143 -3.23 -7.97 -7.19
CA SER A 143 -1.96 -8.69 -7.43
C SER A 143 -0.72 -7.83 -7.26
N ALA A 144 -0.77 -6.55 -7.66
CA ALA A 144 0.38 -5.65 -7.45
C ALA A 144 0.59 -5.31 -5.96
N THR A 145 -0.48 -5.22 -5.16
CA THR A 145 -0.36 -5.06 -3.70
C THR A 145 0.31 -6.29 -3.08
N LEU A 146 -0.14 -7.50 -3.45
CA LEU A 146 0.49 -8.74 -3.00
C LEU A 146 1.97 -8.78 -3.38
N ALA A 147 2.32 -8.42 -4.63
CA ALA A 147 3.71 -8.41 -5.10
C ALA A 147 4.60 -7.44 -4.32
N VAL A 148 4.09 -6.23 -3.99
CA VAL A 148 4.81 -5.26 -3.15
C VAL A 148 5.04 -5.80 -1.74
N LEU A 149 4.01 -6.37 -1.11
CA LEU A 149 4.13 -6.95 0.23
C LEU A 149 5.09 -8.15 0.26
N LEU A 150 5.03 -9.01 -0.75
CA LEU A 150 5.98 -10.12 -0.91
C LEU A 150 7.40 -9.60 -1.08
N GLY A 151 7.61 -8.59 -1.92
CA GLY A 151 8.92 -7.94 -2.10
C GLY A 151 9.47 -7.38 -0.78
N LEU A 152 8.65 -6.73 0.03
CA LEU A 152 9.04 -6.25 1.35
C LEU A 152 9.46 -7.38 2.29
N CYS A 153 8.72 -8.49 2.32
CA CYS A 153 9.10 -9.67 3.09
C CYS A 153 10.40 -10.31 2.58
N CYS A 154 10.57 -10.45 1.26
CA CYS A 154 11.80 -10.97 0.66
C CYS A 154 13.01 -10.11 1.05
N VAL A 155 12.90 -8.77 0.93
CA VAL A 155 13.95 -7.85 1.39
C VAL A 155 14.18 -8.02 2.90
N GLY A 156 13.11 -8.11 3.69
CA GLY A 156 13.21 -8.36 5.14
C GLY A 156 14.01 -9.62 5.46
N TRP A 157 13.76 -10.73 4.78
CA TRP A 157 14.52 -11.98 4.94
C TRP A 157 15.99 -11.83 4.50
N LEU A 158 16.25 -11.13 3.38
CA LEU A 158 17.61 -10.90 2.88
C LEU A 158 18.46 -10.03 3.80
N VAL A 159 17.86 -8.98 4.41
CA VAL A 159 18.61 -8.06 5.29
C VAL A 159 18.66 -8.54 6.75
N ARG A 160 17.80 -9.48 7.14
CA ARG A 160 17.72 -9.97 8.52
C ARG A 160 19.06 -10.48 9.08
N PRO A 161 19.93 -11.18 8.35
CA PRO A 161 21.23 -11.60 8.89
C PRO A 161 22.08 -10.44 9.42
N PHE A 162 21.90 -9.23 8.87
CA PHE A 162 22.60 -8.01 9.24
C PHE A 162 21.85 -7.17 10.30
N LEU A 163 20.55 -7.44 10.49
CA LEU A 163 19.65 -6.68 11.36
C LEU A 163 18.93 -7.57 12.37
N ARG A 164 19.62 -8.59 12.92
CA ARG A 164 19.04 -9.62 13.82
C ARG A 164 18.37 -9.02 15.05
N ASP A 165 18.96 -7.96 15.61
CA ASP A 165 18.44 -7.28 16.81
C ASP A 165 17.22 -6.39 16.53
N ARG A 166 16.90 -6.13 15.27
CA ARG A 166 15.80 -5.25 14.84
C ARG A 166 14.66 -5.99 14.16
N ILE A 167 14.94 -7.11 13.52
CA ILE A 167 13.98 -7.87 12.74
C ILE A 167 13.89 -9.29 13.29
N ALA A 168 12.82 -9.56 14.04
CA ALA A 168 12.55 -10.88 14.61
C ALA A 168 12.11 -11.88 13.54
N ILE A 169 12.58 -13.15 13.63
CA ILE A 169 12.13 -14.24 12.77
C ILE A 169 10.61 -14.40 12.84
N ALA A 170 10.05 -14.37 14.05
CA ALA A 170 8.61 -14.53 14.26
C ALA A 170 7.79 -13.48 13.52
N GLY A 171 8.24 -12.20 13.50
CA GLY A 171 7.59 -11.13 12.76
C GLY A 171 7.63 -11.36 11.26
N LEU A 172 8.80 -11.72 10.69
CA LEU A 172 8.92 -12.04 9.26
C LEU A 172 8.10 -13.28 8.87
N ALA A 173 8.12 -14.32 9.70
CA ALA A 173 7.30 -15.51 9.46
C ALA A 173 5.81 -15.17 9.48
N GLN A 174 5.37 -14.33 10.43
CA GLN A 174 3.98 -13.84 10.49
C GLN A 174 3.63 -13.02 9.24
N GLY A 175 4.49 -12.09 8.81
CA GLY A 175 4.30 -11.33 7.58
C GLY A 175 4.20 -12.21 6.34
N THR A 176 5.10 -13.19 6.19
CA THR A 176 5.09 -14.17 5.08
C THR A 176 3.80 -15.02 5.10
N LEU A 177 3.40 -15.49 6.27
CA LEU A 177 2.16 -16.27 6.45
C LEU A 177 0.92 -15.42 6.06
N THR A 178 0.92 -14.14 6.40
CA THR A 178 -0.16 -13.22 6.04
C THR A 178 -0.31 -13.09 4.52
N ILE A 179 0.81 -13.00 3.80
CA ILE A 179 0.81 -12.91 2.33
C ILE A 179 0.35 -14.24 1.71
N ALA A 180 0.82 -15.36 2.25
CA ALA A 180 0.37 -16.68 1.82
C ALA A 180 -1.14 -16.86 2.05
N ALA A 181 -1.68 -16.42 3.19
CA ALA A 181 -3.11 -16.43 3.48
C ALA A 181 -3.90 -15.58 2.45
N GLY A 182 -3.38 -14.41 2.07
CA GLY A 182 -3.98 -13.58 1.01
C GLY A 182 -4.01 -14.27 -0.35
N ALA A 183 -2.91 -14.93 -0.73
CA ALA A 183 -2.83 -15.71 -1.96
C ALA A 183 -3.83 -16.89 -1.97
N ILE A 184 -3.92 -17.62 -0.86
CA ILE A 184 -4.88 -18.71 -0.69
C ILE A 184 -6.31 -18.19 -0.75
N MET A 185 -6.60 -17.06 -0.10
CA MET A 185 -7.91 -16.41 -0.13
C MET A 185 -8.34 -16.08 -1.57
N LEU A 186 -7.45 -15.49 -2.38
CA LEU A 186 -7.73 -15.19 -3.78
C LEU A 186 -8.00 -16.46 -4.60
N LEU A 187 -7.12 -17.47 -4.48
CA LEU A 187 -7.27 -18.72 -5.22
C LEU A 187 -8.55 -19.47 -4.83
N SER A 188 -8.89 -19.47 -3.53
CA SER A 188 -10.13 -20.10 -3.01
C SER A 188 -11.37 -19.37 -3.51
N ALA A 189 -11.37 -18.03 -3.54
CA ALA A 189 -12.48 -17.24 -4.06
C ALA A 189 -12.64 -17.44 -5.58
N ASN A 190 -11.56 -17.51 -6.33
CA ASN A 190 -11.58 -17.78 -7.76
C ASN A 190 -12.13 -19.19 -8.03
N PHE A 191 -11.70 -20.19 -7.26
CA PHE A 191 -12.21 -21.56 -7.37
C PHE A 191 -13.70 -21.65 -7.01
N ALA A 192 -14.12 -21.02 -5.91
CA ALA A 192 -15.53 -21.00 -5.48
C ALA A 192 -16.44 -20.36 -6.54
N LEU A 193 -15.94 -19.32 -7.23
CA LEU A 193 -16.72 -18.60 -8.23
C LEU A 193 -16.81 -19.37 -9.57
N SER A 194 -15.70 -19.92 -10.06
CA SER A 194 -15.56 -20.41 -11.44
C SER A 194 -15.22 -21.90 -11.57
N GLY A 195 -14.98 -22.60 -10.46
CA GLY A 195 -14.45 -23.96 -10.45
C GLY A 195 -12.99 -24.08 -10.95
N GLN A 196 -12.32 -22.96 -11.22
CA GLN A 196 -10.96 -22.93 -11.74
C GLN A 196 -9.96 -22.47 -10.68
N LEU A 197 -8.92 -23.27 -10.43
CA LEU A 197 -7.81 -22.87 -9.57
C LEU A 197 -6.83 -22.03 -10.40
N ALA A 198 -7.18 -20.78 -10.64
CA ALA A 198 -6.38 -19.84 -11.44
C ALA A 198 -6.15 -18.53 -10.69
N TRP A 199 -4.97 -17.93 -10.91
CA TRP A 199 -4.65 -16.63 -10.34
C TRP A 199 -5.46 -15.51 -11.01
N THR A 200 -5.35 -15.43 -12.34
CA THR A 200 -6.14 -14.55 -13.23
C THR A 200 -6.11 -15.12 -14.62
N PRO A 201 -7.22 -15.13 -15.36
CA PRO A 201 -7.19 -15.51 -16.76
C PRO A 201 -6.51 -14.43 -17.59
N GLY A 202 -5.85 -14.80 -18.68
CA GLY A 202 -5.30 -13.84 -19.65
C GLY A 202 -4.22 -12.90 -19.08
N GLY A 203 -3.44 -13.37 -18.08
CA GLY A 203 -2.44 -12.56 -17.37
C GLY A 203 -1.34 -11.95 -18.26
N TYR A 204 -1.05 -12.56 -19.40
CA TYR A 204 -0.06 -12.05 -20.35
C TYR A 204 -0.50 -10.80 -21.09
N GLY A 205 -1.82 -10.53 -21.22
CA GLY A 205 -2.32 -9.38 -21.99
C GLY A 205 -1.84 -8.04 -21.48
N VAL A 206 -1.73 -7.87 -20.16
CA VAL A 206 -1.25 -6.62 -19.57
C VAL A 206 0.25 -6.42 -19.83
N ALA A 207 1.06 -7.46 -19.63
CA ALA A 207 2.50 -7.43 -19.93
C ALA A 207 2.75 -7.23 -21.44
N PHE A 208 1.96 -7.90 -22.29
CA PHE A 208 2.01 -7.71 -23.74
C PHE A 208 1.71 -6.26 -24.12
N GLY A 209 0.62 -5.67 -23.60
CA GLY A 209 0.26 -4.27 -23.85
C GLY A 209 1.40 -3.32 -23.44
N ARG A 210 2.05 -3.60 -22.31
CA ARG A 210 3.22 -2.83 -21.89
C ARG A 210 4.40 -2.96 -22.86
N MET A 211 4.76 -4.18 -23.28
CA MET A 211 5.83 -4.44 -24.26
C MET A 211 5.51 -3.87 -25.64
N LEU A 212 4.23 -3.83 -26.01
CA LEU A 212 3.75 -3.16 -27.21
C LEU A 212 4.05 -1.66 -27.16
N GLN A 213 3.72 -1.03 -26.04
CA GLN A 213 3.98 0.39 -25.81
C GLN A 213 5.47 0.74 -25.82
N ASP A 214 6.34 -0.18 -25.40
CA ASP A 214 7.80 -0.06 -25.45
C ASP A 214 8.42 -0.32 -26.82
N GLY A 215 7.60 -0.70 -27.82
CA GLY A 215 8.07 -1.05 -29.15
C GLY A 215 8.68 -2.46 -29.27
N ILE A 216 8.75 -3.21 -28.17
CA ILE A 216 9.36 -4.56 -28.13
C ILE A 216 8.53 -5.55 -28.95
N VAL A 217 7.19 -5.49 -28.84
CA VAL A 217 6.28 -6.33 -29.64
C VAL A 217 6.42 -6.02 -31.13
N ALA A 218 6.48 -4.75 -31.49
CA ALA A 218 6.65 -4.35 -32.89
C ALA A 218 7.96 -4.90 -33.46
N ARG A 219 9.07 -4.79 -32.72
CA ARG A 219 10.36 -5.36 -33.08
C ARG A 219 10.27 -6.87 -33.24
N TYR A 220 9.68 -7.59 -32.27
CA TYR A 220 9.53 -9.04 -32.31
C TYR A 220 8.77 -9.49 -33.56
N LEU A 221 7.67 -8.83 -33.89
CA LEU A 221 6.89 -9.15 -35.09
C LEU A 221 7.62 -8.81 -36.39
N GLN A 222 8.45 -7.74 -36.42
CA GLN A 222 9.31 -7.43 -37.58
C GLN A 222 10.36 -8.51 -37.81
N ASP A 223 10.98 -9.01 -36.75
CA ASP A 223 12.07 -9.99 -36.84
C ASP A 223 11.55 -11.39 -37.16
N HIS A 224 10.28 -11.74 -36.84
CA HIS A 224 9.76 -13.11 -36.92
C HIS A 224 8.60 -13.31 -37.91
N CYS A 225 7.99 -12.27 -38.44
CA CYS A 225 6.91 -12.42 -39.42
C CYS A 225 7.43 -12.34 -40.84
N PRO A 226 6.90 -13.16 -41.79
CA PRO A 226 5.71 -14.01 -41.63
C PRO A 226 6.02 -15.46 -41.15
N GLU A 227 7.29 -15.84 -40.96
CA GLU A 227 7.74 -17.22 -40.71
C GLU A 227 7.11 -17.84 -39.46
N ALA A 228 6.92 -17.04 -38.40
CA ALA A 228 6.34 -17.49 -37.14
C ALA A 228 4.83 -17.85 -37.21
N LYS A 229 4.15 -17.52 -38.29
CA LYS A 229 2.70 -17.80 -38.51
C LYS A 229 1.79 -17.32 -37.35
N LEU A 230 2.15 -16.20 -36.70
CA LEU A 230 1.38 -15.63 -35.64
C LEU A 230 0.13 -14.91 -36.18
N LYS A 231 -0.97 -14.93 -35.43
CA LYS A 231 -2.22 -14.23 -35.79
C LYS A 231 -2.02 -12.72 -35.92
N LEU A 232 -1.04 -12.17 -35.20
CA LEU A 232 -0.69 -10.74 -35.25
C LEU A 232 0.19 -10.37 -36.44
N CYS A 233 0.81 -11.31 -37.16
CA CYS A 233 1.68 -11.01 -38.30
C CYS A 233 1.00 -10.17 -39.40
N PRO A 234 -0.24 -10.46 -39.83
CA PRO A 234 -0.93 -9.62 -40.82
C PRO A 234 -1.14 -8.19 -40.36
N TYR A 235 -1.26 -7.96 -39.06
CA TYR A 235 -1.60 -6.66 -38.46
C TYR A 235 -0.39 -5.91 -37.89
N ARG A 236 0.84 -6.39 -38.09
CA ARG A 236 2.05 -5.86 -37.44
C ARG A 236 2.29 -4.36 -37.65
N TYR A 237 1.79 -3.80 -38.74
CA TYR A 237 1.90 -2.36 -39.06
C TYR A 237 0.68 -1.53 -38.60
N GLU A 238 -0.39 -2.17 -38.17
CA GLU A 238 -1.63 -1.55 -37.72
C GLU A 238 -1.76 -1.50 -36.19
N LEU A 239 -0.80 -2.11 -35.47
CA LEU A 239 -0.82 -2.14 -34.03
C LEU A 239 -0.61 -0.73 -33.45
N PRO A 240 -1.44 -0.31 -32.47
CA PRO A 240 -1.25 0.97 -31.81
C PRO A 240 0.02 0.96 -30.94
N THR A 241 0.57 2.15 -30.69
CA THR A 241 1.73 2.33 -29.81
C THR A 241 1.33 2.52 -28.33
N ASN A 242 0.04 2.44 -28.02
CA ASN A 242 -0.48 2.61 -26.67
C ASN A 242 -1.17 1.34 -26.19
N ALA A 243 -0.82 0.88 -24.98
CA ALA A 243 -1.36 -0.33 -24.40
C ALA A 243 -2.88 -0.27 -24.18
N ASP A 244 -3.40 0.88 -23.72
CA ASP A 244 -4.83 1.06 -23.48
C ASP A 244 -5.64 1.04 -24.79
N GLU A 245 -5.08 1.62 -25.84
CA GLU A 245 -5.71 1.60 -27.16
C GLU A 245 -5.78 0.17 -27.70
N PHE A 246 -4.73 -0.62 -27.55
CA PHE A 246 -4.74 -2.02 -27.95
C PHE A 246 -5.76 -2.84 -27.15
N LEU A 247 -5.73 -2.76 -25.83
CA LEU A 247 -6.51 -3.64 -24.95
C LEU A 247 -7.98 -3.23 -24.81
N TRP A 248 -8.28 -1.92 -24.90
CA TRP A 248 -9.60 -1.39 -24.50
C TRP A 248 -10.36 -0.66 -25.58
N SER A 249 -9.73 -0.31 -26.71
CA SER A 249 -10.45 0.32 -27.84
C SER A 249 -11.39 -0.67 -28.51
N LYS A 250 -12.60 -0.19 -28.85
CA LYS A 250 -13.62 -1.00 -29.54
C LYS A 250 -13.23 -1.38 -30.98
N THR A 251 -12.28 -0.68 -31.58
CA THR A 251 -11.79 -0.89 -32.95
C THR A 251 -10.45 -1.60 -33.02
N SER A 252 -9.93 -2.04 -31.88
CA SER A 252 -8.62 -2.71 -31.79
C SER A 252 -8.61 -4.08 -32.48
N VAL A 253 -7.51 -4.41 -33.11
CA VAL A 253 -7.18 -5.76 -33.62
C VAL A 253 -7.34 -6.84 -32.52
N PHE A 254 -7.10 -6.49 -31.26
CA PHE A 254 -7.30 -7.36 -30.12
C PHE A 254 -8.74 -7.88 -30.02
N ILE A 255 -9.74 -7.03 -30.34
CA ILE A 255 -11.17 -7.42 -30.36
C ILE A 255 -11.43 -8.37 -31.56
N THR A 256 -10.92 -8.01 -32.74
CA THR A 256 -11.08 -8.79 -33.96
C THR A 256 -10.53 -10.20 -33.81
N LEU A 257 -9.43 -10.36 -33.08
CA LEU A 257 -8.77 -11.64 -32.83
C LEU A 257 -9.27 -12.40 -31.59
N GLY A 258 -10.41 -12.01 -31.02
CA GLY A 258 -11.09 -12.73 -29.93
C GLY A 258 -10.59 -12.40 -28.53
N ARG A 259 -9.95 -11.25 -28.36
CA ARG A 259 -9.49 -10.72 -27.07
C ARG A 259 -8.58 -11.72 -26.32
N PHE A 260 -8.71 -11.74 -24.98
CA PHE A 260 -7.94 -12.64 -24.11
C PHE A 260 -8.14 -14.13 -24.47
N THR A 261 -9.34 -14.54 -24.86
CA THR A 261 -9.59 -15.94 -25.25
C THR A 261 -8.89 -16.33 -26.55
N GLY A 262 -8.89 -15.41 -27.52
CA GLY A 262 -8.31 -15.68 -28.85
C GLY A 262 -6.81 -15.48 -28.97
N LEU A 263 -6.23 -14.56 -28.15
CA LEU A 263 -4.81 -14.15 -28.25
C LEU A 263 -3.96 -14.48 -27.02
N ASN A 264 -4.52 -15.02 -25.93
CA ASN A 264 -3.75 -15.22 -24.70
C ASN A 264 -2.46 -16.04 -24.92
N ASP A 265 -2.54 -17.14 -25.63
CA ASP A 265 -1.39 -18.03 -25.86
C ASP A 265 -0.32 -17.38 -26.73
N GLU A 266 -0.75 -16.64 -27.77
CA GLU A 266 0.17 -15.92 -28.65
C GLU A 266 0.82 -14.74 -27.93
N MET A 267 0.05 -13.98 -27.13
CA MET A 267 0.60 -12.92 -26.28
C MET A 267 1.61 -13.50 -25.27
N GLY A 268 1.28 -14.64 -24.66
CA GLY A 268 2.18 -15.33 -23.75
C GLY A 268 3.46 -15.79 -24.44
N PHE A 269 3.34 -16.34 -25.66
CA PHE A 269 4.47 -16.75 -26.48
C PHE A 269 5.39 -15.56 -26.78
N ILE A 270 4.84 -14.47 -27.31
CA ILE A 270 5.63 -13.26 -27.65
C ILE A 270 6.28 -12.66 -26.38
N VAL A 271 5.54 -12.54 -25.26
CA VAL A 271 6.10 -12.02 -24.01
C VAL A 271 7.28 -12.84 -23.53
N THR A 272 7.15 -14.16 -23.49
CA THR A 272 8.21 -15.04 -22.95
C THR A 272 9.43 -15.11 -23.86
N HIS A 273 9.24 -15.16 -25.18
CA HIS A 273 10.36 -15.20 -26.14
C HIS A 273 11.08 -13.86 -26.23
N SER A 274 10.34 -12.73 -26.24
CA SER A 274 10.98 -11.41 -26.29
C SER A 274 11.76 -11.07 -25.01
N LEU A 275 11.40 -11.64 -23.84
CA LEU A 275 12.21 -11.53 -22.62
C LEU A 275 13.58 -12.18 -22.76
N ALA A 276 13.64 -13.32 -23.45
CA ALA A 276 14.89 -14.04 -23.67
C ALA A 276 15.73 -13.41 -24.80
N GLU A 277 15.06 -12.89 -25.83
CA GLU A 277 15.72 -12.41 -27.04
C GLU A 277 16.20 -10.96 -26.95
N TYR A 278 15.43 -10.09 -26.24
CA TYR A 278 15.75 -8.67 -26.09
C TYR A 278 16.00 -8.24 -24.65
N PRO A 279 16.89 -8.91 -23.86
CA PRO A 279 17.03 -8.65 -22.43
C PRO A 279 17.47 -7.22 -22.11
N LEU A 280 18.31 -6.60 -22.95
CA LEU A 280 18.75 -5.21 -22.76
C LEU A 280 17.61 -4.23 -22.99
N SER A 281 16.84 -4.38 -24.07
CA SER A 281 15.68 -3.52 -24.35
C SER A 281 14.63 -3.65 -23.25
N GLN A 282 14.41 -4.86 -22.72
CA GLN A 282 13.52 -5.09 -21.57
C GLN A 282 14.03 -4.38 -20.30
N ALA A 283 15.34 -4.43 -20.04
CA ALA A 283 15.93 -3.76 -18.88
C ALA A 283 15.84 -2.23 -19.00
N GLU A 284 16.14 -1.66 -20.17
CA GLU A 284 16.01 -0.23 -20.45
C GLU A 284 14.57 0.24 -20.28
N ALA A 285 13.61 -0.47 -20.85
CA ALA A 285 12.18 -0.21 -20.74
C ALA A 285 11.72 -0.27 -19.27
N ALA A 286 12.16 -1.28 -18.51
CA ALA A 286 11.83 -1.44 -17.10
C ALA A 286 12.37 -0.29 -16.24
N ILE A 287 13.61 0.14 -16.46
CA ILE A 287 14.22 1.28 -15.76
C ILE A 287 13.48 2.57 -16.09
N ALA A 288 13.22 2.83 -17.37
CA ALA A 288 12.49 4.02 -17.82
C ALA A 288 11.06 4.06 -17.25
N ALA A 289 10.35 2.94 -17.29
CA ALA A 289 9.01 2.80 -16.74
C ALA A 289 8.98 3.03 -15.22
N THR A 290 9.94 2.46 -14.48
CA THR A 290 10.06 2.65 -13.03
C THR A 290 10.33 4.11 -12.69
N ALA A 291 11.29 4.75 -13.37
CA ALA A 291 11.61 6.16 -13.16
C ALA A 291 10.40 7.06 -13.44
N ARG A 292 9.71 6.82 -14.57
CA ARG A 292 8.49 7.56 -14.91
C ARG A 292 7.39 7.35 -13.88
N GLN A 293 7.18 6.10 -13.40
CA GLN A 293 6.15 5.79 -12.40
C GLN A 293 6.38 6.51 -11.07
N LEU A 294 7.64 6.71 -10.64
CA LEU A 294 7.95 7.47 -9.44
C LEU A 294 7.54 8.95 -9.54
N LEU A 295 7.49 9.52 -10.74
CA LEU A 295 7.10 10.90 -10.97
C LEU A 295 5.59 11.08 -11.16
N LEU A 296 4.86 10.02 -11.48
CA LEU A 296 3.41 10.04 -11.68
C LEU A 296 2.70 9.78 -10.35
N VAL A 297 2.22 10.86 -9.72
CA VAL A 297 1.62 10.83 -8.37
C VAL A 297 0.36 11.68 -8.25
N ALA A 298 -0.19 12.17 -9.37
CA ALA A 298 -1.35 13.06 -9.36
C ALA A 298 -2.62 12.32 -8.89
N THR A 299 -3.44 13.03 -8.13
CA THR A 299 -4.73 12.54 -7.63
C THR A 299 -5.79 12.64 -8.72
N GLY A 300 -6.65 11.62 -8.81
CA GLY A 300 -7.90 11.68 -9.59
C GLY A 300 -7.79 11.20 -11.03
N GLU A 301 -6.71 10.53 -11.42
CA GLU A 301 -6.60 9.93 -12.74
C GLU A 301 -7.80 9.00 -13.03
N ASN A 302 -8.38 9.12 -14.21
CA ASN A 302 -9.56 8.36 -14.68
C ASN A 302 -10.86 8.57 -13.88
N THR A 303 -10.88 9.43 -12.85
CA THR A 303 -12.10 9.66 -12.06
C THR A 303 -13.16 10.42 -12.85
N ASN A 304 -12.75 11.31 -13.77
CA ASN A 304 -13.65 12.13 -14.59
C ASN A 304 -13.95 11.50 -15.97
N ARG A 305 -13.45 10.31 -16.26
CA ARG A 305 -13.72 9.64 -17.51
C ARG A 305 -15.10 8.98 -17.48
N PRO A 306 -15.81 8.91 -18.63
CA PRO A 306 -17.01 8.10 -18.73
C PRO A 306 -16.74 6.65 -18.34
N ILE A 307 -17.66 6.04 -17.56
CA ILE A 307 -17.56 4.66 -17.07
C ILE A 307 -18.69 3.78 -17.62
N PRO A 308 -18.84 3.67 -18.97
CA PRO A 308 -20.00 3.00 -19.58
C PRO A 308 -20.13 1.54 -19.16
N HIS A 309 -19.00 0.83 -18.98
CA HIS A 309 -19.00 -0.55 -18.50
C HIS A 309 -19.58 -0.65 -17.07
N THR A 310 -19.13 0.21 -16.15
CA THR A 310 -19.65 0.26 -14.78
C THR A 310 -21.14 0.64 -14.77
N HIS A 311 -21.56 1.60 -15.61
CA HIS A 311 -22.98 1.94 -15.74
C HIS A 311 -23.81 0.76 -16.24
N GLY A 312 -23.34 0.01 -17.25
CA GLY A 312 -24.02 -1.19 -17.74
C GLY A 312 -24.21 -2.28 -16.69
N ILE A 313 -23.18 -2.51 -15.87
CA ILE A 313 -23.26 -3.45 -14.74
C ILE A 313 -24.29 -2.98 -13.71
N LEU A 314 -24.25 -1.69 -13.33
CA LEU A 314 -25.23 -1.13 -12.38
C LEU A 314 -26.65 -1.15 -12.93
N GLU A 315 -26.84 -0.86 -14.23
CA GLU A 315 -28.14 -0.89 -14.89
C GLU A 315 -28.73 -2.30 -14.88
N HIS A 316 -27.91 -3.30 -15.12
CA HIS A 316 -28.37 -4.68 -15.20
C HIS A 316 -28.64 -5.29 -13.82
N TYR A 317 -27.72 -5.13 -12.87
CA TYR A 317 -27.78 -5.83 -11.58
C TYR A 317 -28.28 -4.94 -10.42
N LEU A 318 -28.06 -3.63 -10.47
CA LEU A 318 -28.38 -2.68 -9.39
C LEU A 318 -29.09 -1.41 -9.91
N PRO A 319 -30.22 -1.55 -10.64
CA PRO A 319 -30.88 -0.42 -11.31
C PRO A 319 -31.32 0.69 -10.37
N LYS A 320 -31.65 0.36 -9.11
CA LYS A 320 -32.01 1.35 -8.08
C LYS A 320 -30.88 2.33 -7.78
N GLN A 321 -29.62 1.88 -7.86
CA GLN A 321 -28.44 2.68 -7.58
C GLN A 321 -28.06 3.59 -8.75
N LEU A 322 -28.36 3.19 -9.99
CA LEU A 322 -27.97 3.90 -11.20
C LEU A 322 -28.47 5.36 -11.23
N LYS A 323 -29.67 5.61 -10.69
CA LYS A 323 -30.21 6.97 -10.60
C LYS A 323 -29.33 7.88 -9.75
N LEU A 324 -28.87 7.40 -8.59
CA LEU A 324 -27.99 8.15 -7.69
C LEU A 324 -26.60 8.35 -8.30
N VAL A 325 -26.06 7.32 -8.95
CA VAL A 325 -24.78 7.41 -9.66
C VAL A 325 -24.83 8.47 -10.74
N ARG A 326 -25.87 8.48 -11.57
CA ARG A 326 -26.04 9.49 -12.65
C ARG A 326 -26.23 10.91 -12.11
N ALA A 327 -26.77 11.08 -10.91
CA ALA A 327 -26.92 12.38 -10.25
C ALA A 327 -25.65 12.87 -9.54
N ALA A 328 -24.67 12.00 -9.31
CA ALA A 328 -23.44 12.33 -8.62
C ALA A 328 -22.60 13.36 -9.38
N TYR A 329 -21.92 14.24 -8.66
CA TYR A 329 -21.08 15.31 -9.25
C TYR A 329 -19.98 14.76 -10.17
N GLN A 330 -19.41 13.60 -9.83
CA GLN A 330 -18.43 12.89 -10.65
C GLN A 330 -18.93 12.67 -12.08
N GLN A 331 -20.17 12.21 -12.26
CA GLN A 331 -20.73 11.85 -13.55
C GLN A 331 -21.13 13.08 -14.38
N ASN A 332 -21.27 14.22 -13.72
CA ASN A 332 -21.66 15.51 -14.34
C ASN A 332 -20.46 16.45 -14.56
N GLY A 333 -19.22 15.95 -14.36
CA GLY A 333 -18.00 16.72 -14.62
C GLY A 333 -17.68 17.83 -13.62
N TYR A 334 -18.34 17.85 -12.46
CA TYR A 334 -18.13 18.91 -11.44
C TYR A 334 -16.90 18.70 -10.57
N ILE A 335 -16.23 17.54 -10.68
CA ILE A 335 -14.99 17.29 -9.94
C ILE A 335 -13.79 17.72 -10.78
N THR A 336 -12.99 18.65 -10.29
CA THR A 336 -11.76 19.10 -10.94
C THR A 336 -10.56 18.82 -10.04
N PHE A 337 -9.56 18.09 -10.59
CA PHE A 337 -8.36 17.73 -9.84
C PHE A 337 -7.19 18.70 -10.05
N GLY A 338 -7.25 19.62 -11.02
CA GLY A 338 -6.19 20.58 -11.29
C GLY A 338 -5.78 21.39 -10.05
N PRO A 339 -6.71 22.10 -9.38
CA PRO A 339 -6.39 22.85 -8.16
C PRO A 339 -5.87 21.97 -7.01
N ILE A 340 -6.41 20.76 -6.87
CA ILE A 340 -6.01 19.80 -5.85
C ILE A 340 -4.56 19.36 -6.08
N ASN A 341 -4.21 19.07 -7.32
CA ASN A 341 -2.88 18.61 -7.70
C ASN A 341 -1.79 19.70 -7.60
N LEU A 342 -2.16 20.99 -7.56
CA LEU A 342 -1.21 22.06 -7.23
C LEU A 342 -0.62 21.90 -5.83
N ILE A 343 -1.31 21.22 -4.92
CA ILE A 343 -0.85 20.91 -3.57
C ILE A 343 -0.36 19.46 -3.49
N HIS A 344 -1.17 18.50 -3.95
CA HIS A 344 -0.90 17.08 -3.76
C HIS A 344 0.39 16.62 -4.44
N VAL A 345 0.64 17.04 -5.69
CA VAL A 345 1.83 16.61 -6.45
C VAL A 345 3.13 17.13 -5.82
N PRO A 346 3.31 18.44 -5.54
CA PRO A 346 4.53 18.92 -4.88
C PRO A 346 4.76 18.29 -3.51
N VAL A 347 3.71 18.16 -2.69
CA VAL A 347 3.83 17.54 -1.35
C VAL A 347 4.23 16.08 -1.47
N ALA A 348 3.65 15.33 -2.40
CA ALA A 348 3.99 13.94 -2.63
C ALA A 348 5.46 13.77 -3.06
N LEU A 349 5.90 14.52 -4.08
CA LEU A 349 7.27 14.44 -4.61
C LEU A 349 8.32 14.86 -3.58
N VAL A 350 8.09 15.97 -2.86
CA VAL A 350 9.00 16.44 -1.80
C VAL A 350 9.04 15.42 -0.66
N SER A 351 7.89 14.91 -0.22
CA SER A 351 7.85 13.92 0.85
C SER A 351 8.57 12.63 0.45
N MET A 352 8.35 12.16 -0.77
CA MET A 352 9.02 10.98 -1.31
C MET A 352 10.54 11.16 -1.38
N LEU A 353 11.02 12.29 -1.90
CA LEU A 353 12.45 12.61 -1.93
C LEU A 353 13.06 12.63 -0.52
N LEU A 354 12.39 13.26 0.43
CA LEU A 354 12.86 13.34 1.82
C LEU A 354 12.89 11.96 2.50
N VAL A 355 11.91 11.10 2.25
CA VAL A 355 11.88 9.73 2.79
C VAL A 355 13.01 8.90 2.19
N PHE A 356 13.28 8.99 0.89
CA PHE A 356 14.43 8.34 0.27
C PHE A 356 15.75 8.87 0.82
N ALA A 357 15.87 10.19 1.03
CA ALA A 357 17.05 10.79 1.61
C ALA A 357 17.29 10.35 3.07
N LEU A 358 16.22 10.23 3.87
CA LEU A 358 16.28 9.70 5.23
C LEU A 358 16.75 8.24 5.24
N PHE A 359 16.22 7.42 4.36
CA PHE A 359 16.63 6.02 4.23
C PHE A 359 18.09 5.91 3.77
N GLY A 360 18.49 6.64 2.73
CA GLY A 360 19.87 6.66 2.25
C GLY A 360 20.86 7.12 3.33
N ARG A 361 20.50 8.18 4.09
CA ARG A 361 21.31 8.65 5.23
C ARG A 361 21.43 7.59 6.33
N ALA A 362 20.35 6.88 6.63
CA ALA A 362 20.37 5.82 7.64
C ALA A 362 21.30 4.66 7.26
N ILE A 363 21.31 4.28 5.97
CA ILE A 363 22.24 3.28 5.43
C ILE A 363 23.68 3.79 5.54
N TRP A 364 23.93 5.02 5.09
CA TRP A 364 25.26 5.63 5.14
C TRP A 364 25.82 5.68 6.56
N GLN A 365 24.98 6.11 7.53
CA GLN A 365 25.37 6.21 8.94
C GLN A 365 25.34 4.88 9.68
N ARG A 366 24.88 3.79 9.03
CA ARG A 366 24.66 2.47 9.64
C ARG A 366 23.81 2.54 10.92
N ARG A 367 22.85 3.47 10.95
CA ARG A 367 21.95 3.71 12.09
C ARG A 367 20.51 3.52 11.64
N LEU A 368 19.95 2.34 11.98
CA LEU A 368 18.56 2.01 11.73
C LEU A 368 17.82 1.97 13.06
N ASP A 369 17.16 3.05 13.42
CA ASP A 369 16.18 3.12 14.51
C ASP A 369 14.77 2.79 14.03
N GLU A 370 13.80 2.73 14.94
CA GLU A 370 12.40 2.41 14.60
C GLU A 370 11.81 3.36 13.53
N PHE A 371 12.18 4.64 13.56
CA PHE A 371 11.68 5.62 12.61
C PHE A 371 12.32 5.45 11.23
N THR A 372 13.62 5.20 11.18
CA THR A 372 14.32 4.93 9.91
C THR A 372 13.91 3.60 9.29
N LEU A 373 13.48 2.61 10.08
CA LEU A 373 12.86 1.38 9.58
C LEU A 373 11.50 1.66 8.92
N LEU A 374 10.70 2.60 9.45
CA LEU A 374 9.46 3.05 8.79
C LEU A 374 9.79 3.75 7.46
N ALA A 375 10.78 4.65 7.47
CA ALA A 375 11.22 5.33 6.25
C ALA A 375 11.76 4.34 5.20
N ALA A 376 12.51 3.32 5.62
CA ALA A 376 12.98 2.23 4.76
C ALA A 376 11.81 1.43 4.16
N THR A 377 10.85 1.04 4.99
CA THR A 377 9.64 0.31 4.54
C THR A 377 8.86 1.13 3.53
N ALA A 378 8.63 2.42 3.79
CA ALA A 378 7.94 3.32 2.86
C ALA A 378 8.73 3.48 1.54
N SER A 379 10.05 3.68 1.61
CA SER A 379 10.92 3.81 0.43
C SER A 379 10.90 2.55 -0.44
N LEU A 380 11.05 1.39 0.19
CA LEU A 380 11.04 0.09 -0.51
C LEU A 380 9.65 -0.22 -1.10
N ALA A 381 8.57 0.14 -0.39
CA ALA A 381 7.21 -0.02 -0.90
C ALA A 381 6.94 0.88 -2.11
N LEU A 382 7.36 2.15 -2.07
CA LEU A 382 7.23 3.10 -3.18
C LEU A 382 8.02 2.62 -4.40
N LEU A 383 9.28 2.21 -4.21
CA LEU A 383 10.11 1.69 -5.28
C LEU A 383 9.54 0.36 -5.84
N GLY A 384 9.18 -0.58 -4.96
CA GLY A 384 8.56 -1.84 -5.36
C GLY A 384 7.25 -1.65 -6.12
N ASN A 385 6.42 -0.70 -5.69
CA ASN A 385 5.19 -0.34 -6.40
C ASN A 385 5.48 0.28 -7.78
N ALA A 386 6.50 1.14 -7.88
CA ALA A 386 6.90 1.73 -9.15
C ALA A 386 7.43 0.68 -10.14
N VAL A 387 8.21 -0.29 -9.64
CA VAL A 387 8.66 -1.43 -10.45
C VAL A 387 7.48 -2.28 -10.89
N VAL A 388 6.67 -2.77 -9.95
CA VAL A 388 5.57 -3.71 -10.26
C VAL A 388 4.55 -3.08 -11.20
N CYS A 389 4.08 -1.86 -10.90
CA CYS A 389 3.05 -1.23 -11.71
C CYS A 389 3.61 -0.63 -13.00
N GLY A 390 4.75 0.03 -12.94
CA GLY A 390 5.36 0.66 -14.11
C GLY A 390 5.82 -0.35 -15.16
N VAL A 391 6.44 -1.46 -14.72
CA VAL A 391 7.01 -2.46 -15.65
C VAL A 391 5.95 -3.41 -16.18
N ILE A 392 4.97 -3.82 -15.34
CA ILE A 392 4.00 -4.84 -15.77
C ILE A 392 2.78 -4.19 -16.43
N SER A 393 2.25 -3.10 -15.85
CA SER A 393 0.98 -2.50 -16.29
C SER A 393 1.14 -1.22 -17.10
N GLY A 394 2.25 -0.52 -16.95
CA GLY A 394 2.50 0.81 -17.50
C GLY A 394 2.40 1.90 -16.43
N PRO A 395 3.18 3.00 -16.58
CA PRO A 395 3.20 4.09 -15.61
C PRO A 395 1.89 4.91 -15.65
N HIS A 396 1.24 5.07 -14.47
CA HIS A 396 0.01 5.84 -14.27
C HIS A 396 0.05 6.63 -12.95
N ASP A 397 -0.55 7.81 -12.93
CA ASP A 397 -0.69 8.63 -11.73
C ASP A 397 -1.42 7.90 -10.59
N ARG A 398 -2.45 7.15 -10.92
CA ARG A 398 -3.22 6.33 -9.97
C ARG A 398 -2.32 5.39 -9.17
N TYR A 399 -1.35 4.75 -9.82
CA TYR A 399 -0.46 3.81 -9.16
C TYR A 399 0.55 4.48 -8.22
N GLY A 400 0.95 5.71 -8.49
CA GLY A 400 1.75 6.51 -7.56
C GLY A 400 0.90 7.05 -6.41
N ALA A 401 -0.24 7.67 -6.73
CA ALA A 401 -1.13 8.30 -5.75
C ALA A 401 -1.59 7.35 -4.63
N ARG A 402 -1.83 6.05 -4.96
CA ARG A 402 -2.31 5.05 -3.98
C ARG A 402 -1.34 4.77 -2.84
N LEU A 403 -0.04 5.08 -3.02
CA LEU A 403 1.00 4.74 -2.04
C LEU A 403 1.79 5.94 -1.53
N VAL A 404 1.95 7.00 -2.35
CA VAL A 404 2.85 8.12 -2.03
C VAL A 404 2.44 8.90 -0.77
N TRP A 405 1.16 8.88 -0.38
CA TRP A 405 0.68 9.51 0.85
C TRP A 405 1.38 8.97 2.11
N ILE A 406 1.91 7.72 2.08
CA ILE A 406 2.70 7.16 3.18
C ILE A 406 3.98 7.98 3.39
N ALA A 407 4.63 8.46 2.32
CA ALA A 407 5.81 9.32 2.45
C ALA A 407 5.47 10.60 3.20
N THR A 408 4.35 11.25 2.87
CA THR A 408 3.86 12.43 3.61
C THR A 408 3.58 12.09 5.06
N PHE A 409 2.95 10.94 5.33
CA PHE A 409 2.70 10.48 6.70
C PHE A 409 3.99 10.28 7.50
N VAL A 410 5.02 9.67 6.92
CA VAL A 410 6.36 9.52 7.56
C VAL A 410 6.96 10.88 7.87
N MET A 411 6.87 11.84 6.95
CA MET A 411 7.39 13.19 7.15
C MET A 411 6.63 13.95 8.25
N LEU A 412 5.33 13.78 8.34
CA LEU A 412 4.53 14.35 9.42
C LEU A 412 4.91 13.77 10.79
N ILE A 413 5.17 12.46 10.89
CA ILE A 413 5.70 11.83 12.12
C ILE A 413 7.06 12.46 12.48
N ALA A 414 7.96 12.65 11.50
CA ALA A 414 9.26 13.28 11.72
C ALA A 414 9.10 14.69 12.28
N ALA A 415 8.20 15.49 11.73
CA ALA A 415 7.91 16.85 12.17
C ALA A 415 7.45 16.88 13.63
N VAL A 416 6.44 16.07 13.98
CA VAL A 416 5.93 16.01 15.38
C VAL A 416 7.03 15.60 16.36
N ARG A 417 7.84 14.59 16.02
CA ARG A 417 8.97 14.16 16.88
C ARG A 417 9.99 15.26 17.11
N ARG A 418 10.34 16.02 16.06
CA ARG A 418 11.26 17.16 16.18
C ARG A 418 10.70 18.27 17.07
N PHE A 419 9.42 18.65 16.89
CA PHE A 419 8.78 19.67 17.71
C PHE A 419 8.69 19.25 19.18
N THR A 420 8.41 17.97 19.46
CA THR A 420 8.36 17.46 20.84
C THR A 420 9.74 17.49 21.49
N ALA A 421 10.78 17.12 20.78
CA ALA A 421 12.16 17.16 21.28
C ALA A 421 12.63 18.60 21.56
N ALA A 422 12.33 19.56 20.68
CA ALA A 422 12.68 20.95 20.85
C ALA A 422 11.98 21.58 22.09
N ASN A 423 10.70 21.28 22.32
CA ASN A 423 9.97 21.76 23.47
C ASN A 423 10.49 21.19 24.81
N ASN A 424 10.99 19.96 24.81
CA ASN A 424 11.56 19.35 26.00
C ASN A 424 12.96 19.92 26.33
N SER A 425 13.78 20.23 25.33
CA SER A 425 15.09 20.88 25.54
C SER A 425 14.94 22.33 26.03
N GLY A 426 13.94 23.08 25.55
CA GLY A 426 13.65 24.43 26.03
C GLY A 426 13.17 24.50 27.48
N LYS A 427 12.50 23.44 27.98
CA LYS A 427 12.08 23.36 29.40
C LYS A 427 13.21 23.00 30.34
N SER A 428 14.25 22.32 29.91
CA SER A 428 15.43 21.96 30.73
C SER A 428 16.43 23.11 30.90
N SER A 429 16.40 24.13 30.02
CA SER A 429 17.26 25.30 30.10
C SER A 429 16.65 26.48 30.89
N GLY A 430 15.40 26.37 31.34
CA GLY A 430 14.69 27.36 32.16
C GLY A 430 14.75 27.12 33.68
N GLY A 431 15.73 26.36 34.17
CA GLY A 431 15.99 26.20 35.60
C GLY A 431 16.50 27.50 36.21
N HIS A 432 15.77 27.96 37.20
CA HIS A 432 15.97 29.19 38.00
C HIS A 432 17.43 29.56 38.24
N PRO A 433 17.79 30.86 38.14
CA PRO A 433 18.97 31.37 38.81
C PRO A 433 18.70 31.31 40.31
N THR A 434 19.38 30.45 41.03
CA THR A 434 19.45 30.49 42.50
C THR A 434 20.12 31.84 42.85
N ILE A 435 19.30 32.74 43.41
CA ILE A 435 19.77 34.00 44.05
C ILE A 435 20.69 33.59 45.17
N GLY A 436 21.95 34.10 45.10
CA GLY A 436 22.97 33.86 46.10
C GLY A 436 22.55 34.29 47.49
N GLY A 437 22.57 33.35 48.42
CA GLY A 437 22.48 33.62 49.84
C GLY A 437 23.88 33.90 50.37
N PHE A 438 24.02 35.01 51.06
CA PHE A 438 25.21 35.50 51.77
C PHE A 438 25.76 34.49 52.79
N PRO A 439 27.08 34.47 53.04
CA PRO A 439 27.68 33.58 54.07
C PRO A 439 27.56 34.23 55.45
N HIS A 440 26.83 33.61 56.38
CA HIS A 440 26.95 33.87 57.80
C HIS A 440 27.96 32.91 58.41
N HIS A 441 29.08 33.48 58.84
CA HIS A 441 30.03 32.89 59.81
C HIS A 441 29.35 32.74 61.17
N VAL A 442 29.34 31.56 61.78
CA VAL A 442 29.42 31.40 63.23
C VAL A 442 30.19 30.10 63.53
N GLN A 443 31.11 30.31 64.46
CA GLN A 443 32.07 29.37 65.03
C GLN A 443 31.47 28.39 66.07
N SER A 444 32.17 27.24 66.17
CA SER A 444 32.50 26.48 67.38
C SER A 444 31.44 25.59 68.05
N GLY A 445 31.86 24.38 68.30
CA GLY A 445 31.31 23.54 69.37
C GLY A 445 31.53 22.04 69.21
N GLN A 446 32.56 21.54 69.86
CA GLN A 446 33.04 20.17 70.11
C GLN A 446 31.98 19.15 70.59
N GLY A 447 32.29 17.89 70.40
CA GLY A 447 31.85 16.72 71.17
C GLY A 447 31.12 15.73 70.31
N GLY A 448 31.61 14.61 69.95
CA GLY A 448 32.14 13.55 70.79
C GLY A 448 31.14 12.37 70.82
N GLN A 449 31.60 11.28 70.31
CA GLN A 449 31.30 9.89 70.69
C GLN A 449 30.67 8.95 69.68
N LYS A 450 31.43 7.92 69.42
CA LYS A 450 31.22 6.59 68.87
C LYS A 450 29.98 5.90 69.41
N PHE A 451 29.37 5.06 68.64
CA PHE A 451 29.13 3.68 69.04
C PHE A 451 28.92 2.75 67.85
N GLU A 452 29.62 1.66 67.90
CA GLU A 452 29.63 0.43 67.11
C GLU A 452 28.37 -0.42 67.29
N GLY A 453 28.18 -1.33 66.40
CA GLY A 453 27.39 -2.57 66.56
C GLY A 453 26.66 -2.97 65.30
N GLU A 454 27.17 -3.68 64.36
CA GLU A 454 27.43 -5.11 64.19
C GLU A 454 26.20 -6.01 64.40
N LYS A 455 25.91 -6.80 63.39
CA LYS A 455 25.48 -8.20 63.17
C LYS A 455 24.34 -8.34 62.21
N ALA A 456 24.50 -8.86 61.00
CA ALA A 456 24.74 -10.23 60.53
C ALA A 456 23.70 -11.25 61.00
N PHE A 457 22.93 -11.82 60.06
CA PHE A 457 22.48 -13.23 59.99
C PHE A 457 21.70 -13.45 58.70
N LEU A 458 22.25 -14.05 57.70
CA LEU A 458 22.23 -15.46 57.21
C LEU A 458 20.89 -16.21 57.40
N ARG A 459 20.26 -16.64 56.32
CA ARG A 459 20.18 -18.03 55.82
C ARG A 459 19.08 -18.26 54.80
N GLU A 460 19.47 -18.81 53.69
CA GLU A 460 18.70 -19.77 52.86
C GLU A 460 18.51 -21.12 53.57
N PRO A 461 18.02 -22.24 52.98
CA PRO A 461 16.99 -22.52 51.94
C PRO A 461 16.07 -23.70 52.35
N CYS A 462 15.10 -24.11 51.50
CA CYS A 462 14.58 -25.49 51.34
C CYS A 462 13.58 -25.51 50.18
N ALA A 463 13.72 -26.17 49.13
CA ALA A 463 13.91 -27.54 48.61
C ALA A 463 12.78 -28.53 48.89
N CYS A 464 12.43 -29.25 47.82
CA CYS A 464 11.66 -30.54 47.75
C CYS A 464 10.14 -30.42 47.62
N ALA A 465 9.43 -31.18 46.76
CA ALA A 465 9.75 -32.35 45.95
C ALA A 465 8.60 -32.67 45.01
N LEU A 466 8.94 -33.22 43.87
CA LEU A 466 8.32 -34.29 43.08
C LEU A 466 7.05 -34.99 43.58
N ARG A 467 6.07 -35.14 42.64
CA ARG A 467 5.42 -36.45 42.35
C ARG A 467 4.58 -36.33 41.05
N THR A 468 4.95 -36.96 40.06
CA THR A 468 4.55 -38.10 39.20
C THR A 468 3.12 -38.63 39.32
N ARG A 469 2.57 -38.87 38.14
CA ARG A 469 1.73 -39.95 37.59
C ARG A 469 0.33 -39.54 37.13
N SER A 470 0.13 -39.67 35.89
CA SER A 470 -0.56 -40.70 35.10
C SER A 470 -2.11 -40.65 35.11
N GLY A 471 -2.65 -40.51 33.96
CA GLY A 471 -4.03 -40.66 33.51
C GLY A 471 -4.10 -40.23 32.06
#